data_e2a4d03e58b6c13256cde0bdf7c88979
#
_entry.id   e2a4d03e58b6c13256cde0bdf7c88979
#
_cell.length_a   1.000
_cell.length_b   1.000
_cell.length_c   1.000
_cell.angle_alpha   90.00
_cell.angle_beta   90.00
_cell.angle_gamma   90.00
#
_symmetry.space_group_name_H-M   'P 1'
#
loop_
_entity.id
_entity.type
_entity.pdbx_description
1 polymer ?
#
loop_
_entity_poly.entity_id
_entity_poly.type
_entity_poly.pdbx_seq_one_letter_code
_entity_poly.pdbx_strand_id
1 'polypeptide(L)'
;MGKALEGVRVLDMTHVQSGPSSTQLLAWLGADVVKLETPGRGDITRGQLRDIPGVDSLYFTMLNANKRSITLNMKSEQGKEVFTKLVENTDVLVENFGPGVVDRFGFPWERLSELNPGLVYASIKGFGPGRYADFKAYEVIAQAMGGSMSTTGFEEGPPTATGAQIGDSGTGVHLVAGILAALYQRTSTGRGQRVQVAMQDAVLNLCRVKLRDQQRLAHGPLGEYPNESFGEDVPRSGNASGGGQPGWAVRCAPGGPNDYIYVIIQPVGWKPITELIGKPELANDPEWATPEARLSKLDKAFALIEDWTLKHTKWEVMDQLNAHNVPCGPILSTKELIEDDTLAAIGAVVEVPHPQRGSFKTVGCPIKLSDSPVDIETSPLLGEHNDEVLGALGYSPEQLGELRTAGVI
;
A
#
# COMPACT_ATOMS: atom_id res chain seq x y z
N MET A 1 23.40 -8.09 14.86
CA MET A 1 22.79 -6.83 15.34
C MET A 1 21.30 -7.07 15.41
N GLY A 2 20.58 -6.45 16.37
CA GLY A 2 19.13 -6.60 16.49
C GLY A 2 18.37 -5.98 15.33
N LYS A 3 17.08 -6.29 15.20
CA LYS A 3 16.20 -5.66 14.18
C LYS A 3 15.85 -4.22 14.59
N ALA A 4 15.51 -3.37 13.63
CA ALA A 4 15.29 -1.92 13.85
C ALA A 4 14.23 -1.59 14.92
N LEU A 5 13.17 -2.41 15.02
CA LEU A 5 12.10 -2.28 16.02
C LEU A 5 12.14 -3.39 17.08
N GLU A 6 13.31 -4.04 17.28
CA GLU A 6 13.46 -5.03 18.33
C GLU A 6 13.06 -4.47 19.69
N GLY A 7 12.22 -5.22 20.43
CA GLY A 7 11.67 -4.80 21.72
C GLY A 7 10.40 -3.96 21.67
N VAL A 8 9.96 -3.51 20.48
CA VAL A 8 8.66 -2.85 20.30
C VAL A 8 7.56 -3.90 20.23
N ARG A 9 6.57 -3.82 21.12
CA ARG A 9 5.41 -4.72 21.20
C ARG A 9 4.18 -4.06 20.62
N VAL A 10 3.58 -4.68 19.61
CA VAL A 10 2.39 -4.18 18.90
C VAL A 10 1.22 -5.11 19.11
N LEU A 11 0.12 -4.60 19.66
CA LEU A 11 -1.16 -5.30 19.71
C LEU A 11 -2.00 -4.88 18.50
N ASP A 12 -2.21 -5.80 17.58
CA ASP A 12 -2.89 -5.59 16.30
C ASP A 12 -4.34 -6.06 16.38
N MET A 13 -5.29 -5.14 16.56
CA MET A 13 -6.73 -5.39 16.50
C MET A 13 -7.32 -5.18 15.11
N THR A 14 -6.48 -4.94 14.12
CA THR A 14 -6.93 -4.59 12.77
C THR A 14 -7.48 -5.78 12.00
N HIS A 15 -8.27 -5.52 10.97
CA HIS A 15 -8.80 -6.52 10.07
C HIS A 15 -8.84 -6.03 8.62
N VAL A 16 -9.05 -6.92 7.69
CA VAL A 16 -9.08 -6.72 6.25
C VAL A 16 -7.71 -6.29 5.71
N GLN A 17 -7.48 -5.03 5.34
CA GLN A 17 -6.27 -4.65 4.63
C GLN A 17 -5.55 -3.43 5.19
N SER A 18 -6.23 -2.29 5.38
CA SER A 18 -5.56 -1.03 5.72
C SER A 18 -4.70 -1.11 6.99
N GLY A 19 -5.27 -1.64 8.06
CA GLY A 19 -4.56 -1.87 9.31
C GLY A 19 -3.55 -3.01 9.23
N PRO A 20 -3.92 -4.22 8.77
CA PRO A 20 -2.97 -5.33 8.64
C PRO A 20 -1.74 -5.01 7.80
N SER A 21 -1.86 -4.19 6.73
CA SER A 21 -0.70 -3.76 5.95
C SER A 21 0.28 -2.88 6.76
N SER A 22 -0.24 -2.04 7.67
CA SER A 22 0.61 -1.23 8.54
C SER A 22 1.33 -2.08 9.59
N THR A 23 0.60 -2.97 10.26
CA THR A 23 1.17 -3.82 11.33
C THR A 23 2.11 -4.87 10.75
N GLN A 24 1.91 -5.34 9.51
CA GLN A 24 2.88 -6.17 8.81
C GLN A 24 4.20 -5.44 8.53
N LEU A 25 4.16 -4.17 8.10
CA LEU A 25 5.38 -3.39 7.94
C LEU A 25 6.15 -3.24 9.25
N LEU A 26 5.45 -3.04 10.38
CA LEU A 26 6.09 -3.00 11.70
C LEU A 26 6.72 -4.35 12.07
N ALA A 27 6.04 -5.47 11.78
CA ALA A 27 6.57 -6.83 11.99
C ALA A 27 7.82 -7.07 11.14
N TRP A 28 7.82 -6.70 9.88
CA TRP A 28 8.98 -6.81 9.00
C TRP A 28 10.17 -5.97 9.47
N LEU A 29 9.91 -4.81 10.07
CA LEU A 29 10.95 -3.98 10.68
C LEU A 29 11.43 -4.49 12.06
N GLY A 30 10.85 -5.59 12.56
CA GLY A 30 11.32 -6.30 13.75
C GLY A 30 10.51 -6.08 15.02
N ALA A 31 9.36 -5.40 14.94
CA ALA A 31 8.44 -5.35 16.08
C ALA A 31 7.81 -6.71 16.35
N ASP A 32 7.56 -7.01 17.61
CA ASP A 32 6.75 -8.15 18.04
C ASP A 32 5.26 -7.82 17.90
N VAL A 33 4.63 -8.30 16.81
CA VAL A 33 3.25 -8.00 16.47
C VAL A 33 2.35 -9.17 16.83
N VAL A 34 1.46 -8.95 17.79
CA VAL A 34 0.42 -9.90 18.21
C VAL A 34 -0.93 -9.47 17.63
N LYS A 35 -1.44 -10.25 16.68
CA LYS A 35 -2.77 -10.05 16.11
C LYS A 35 -3.83 -10.64 17.03
N LEU A 36 -4.74 -9.79 17.49
CA LEU A 36 -5.88 -10.17 18.33
C LEU A 36 -7.11 -10.40 17.46
N GLU A 37 -7.65 -11.59 17.50
CA GLU A 37 -8.75 -12.04 16.64
C GLU A 37 -9.94 -12.56 17.46
N THR A 38 -11.13 -12.62 16.84
CA THR A 38 -12.31 -13.22 17.49
C THR A 38 -12.20 -14.75 17.52
N PRO A 39 -12.43 -15.43 18.66
CA PRO A 39 -12.38 -16.88 18.76
C PRO A 39 -13.25 -17.58 17.70
N GLY A 40 -12.72 -18.66 17.13
CA GLY A 40 -13.38 -19.51 16.14
C GLY A 40 -13.68 -18.86 14.78
N ARG A 41 -13.50 -17.54 14.64
CA ARG A 41 -13.83 -16.81 13.43
C ARG A 41 -12.65 -16.08 12.79
N GLY A 42 -11.81 -15.44 13.61
CA GLY A 42 -10.66 -14.68 13.15
C GLY A 42 -11.00 -13.44 12.33
N ASP A 43 -9.99 -12.95 11.62
CA ASP A 43 -10.14 -11.94 10.59
C ASP A 43 -10.94 -12.52 9.42
N ILE A 44 -11.89 -11.74 8.89
CA ILE A 44 -12.76 -12.18 7.79
C ILE A 44 -11.95 -12.60 6.55
N THR A 45 -10.76 -12.02 6.35
CA THR A 45 -9.88 -12.35 5.23
C THR A 45 -9.34 -13.77 5.28
N ARG A 46 -9.34 -14.46 6.43
CA ARG A 46 -8.99 -15.89 6.50
C ARG A 46 -9.88 -16.75 5.58
N GLY A 47 -11.14 -16.36 5.44
CA GLY A 47 -12.11 -17.05 4.58
C GLY A 47 -12.44 -16.36 3.27
N GLN A 48 -12.10 -15.09 3.14
CA GLN A 48 -12.45 -14.28 1.96
C GLN A 48 -11.49 -14.59 0.79
N LEU A 49 -12.04 -14.73 -0.43
CA LEU A 49 -11.29 -15.09 -1.64
C LEU A 49 -10.46 -16.40 -1.49
N ARG A 50 -11.00 -17.36 -0.74
CA ARG A 50 -10.32 -18.62 -0.45
C ARG A 50 -10.20 -19.47 -1.71
N ASP A 51 -8.98 -19.87 -2.03
CA ASP A 51 -8.60 -20.73 -3.15
C ASP A 51 -8.55 -22.22 -2.77
N ILE A 52 -8.16 -22.54 -1.51
CA ILE A 52 -8.08 -23.89 -1.00
C ILE A 52 -9.11 -24.07 0.13
N PRO A 53 -10.08 -25.01 0.04
CA PRO A 53 -11.05 -25.25 1.08
C PRO A 53 -10.43 -25.57 2.44
N GLY A 54 -10.88 -24.88 3.51
CA GLY A 54 -10.42 -25.12 4.88
C GLY A 54 -9.07 -24.49 5.23
N VAL A 55 -8.35 -23.90 4.27
CA VAL A 55 -7.07 -23.25 4.46
C VAL A 55 -7.24 -21.73 4.46
N ASP A 56 -6.44 -21.00 5.22
CA ASP A 56 -6.42 -19.53 5.19
C ASP A 56 -6.13 -19.02 3.78
N SER A 57 -6.87 -17.99 3.34
CA SER A 57 -6.75 -17.44 1.99
C SER A 57 -5.40 -16.74 1.78
N LEU A 58 -5.00 -16.60 0.51
CA LEU A 58 -3.84 -15.78 0.15
C LEU A 58 -4.03 -14.32 0.58
N TYR A 59 -5.27 -13.83 0.64
CA TYR A 59 -5.57 -12.48 1.09
C TYR A 59 -5.20 -12.27 2.57
N PHE A 60 -5.40 -13.27 3.42
CA PHE A 60 -4.94 -13.20 4.81
C PHE A 60 -3.42 -13.35 4.91
N THR A 61 -2.86 -14.35 4.24
CA THR A 61 -1.44 -14.71 4.38
C THR A 61 -0.51 -13.59 3.93
N MET A 62 -0.84 -12.89 2.84
CA MET A 62 -0.01 -11.80 2.31
C MET A 62 0.02 -10.55 3.19
N LEU A 63 -0.91 -10.38 4.12
CA LEU A 63 -1.03 -9.20 4.99
C LEU A 63 -0.65 -9.47 6.45
N ASN A 64 -0.39 -10.73 6.81
CA ASN A 64 -0.17 -11.11 8.20
C ASN A 64 1.11 -11.93 8.41
N ALA A 65 2.02 -11.93 7.44
CA ALA A 65 3.35 -12.51 7.59
C ALA A 65 4.10 -11.90 8.78
N ASN A 66 4.93 -12.69 9.46
CA ASN A 66 5.73 -12.28 10.62
C ASN A 66 4.93 -11.83 11.87
N LYS A 67 3.63 -12.15 11.94
CA LYS A 67 2.82 -11.86 13.12
C LYS A 67 2.59 -13.12 13.95
N ARG A 68 2.28 -12.93 15.23
CA ARG A 68 1.69 -13.93 16.10
C ARG A 68 0.17 -13.74 16.16
N SER A 69 -0.62 -14.78 16.37
CA SER A 69 -2.08 -14.71 16.49
C SER A 69 -2.55 -15.19 17.85
N ILE A 70 -3.39 -14.40 18.48
CA ILE A 70 -4.20 -14.80 19.64
C ILE A 70 -5.67 -14.57 19.38
N THR A 71 -6.51 -15.33 20.05
CA THR A 71 -7.97 -15.13 20.02
C THR A 71 -8.45 -14.54 21.35
N LEU A 72 -9.41 -13.61 21.29
CA LEU A 72 -10.00 -13.03 22.50
C LEU A 72 -11.42 -12.52 22.25
N ASN A 73 -12.35 -12.92 23.10
CA ASN A 73 -13.73 -12.44 23.11
C ASN A 73 -13.85 -11.12 23.87
N MET A 74 -13.71 -10.00 23.20
CA MET A 74 -13.81 -8.66 23.79
C MET A 74 -15.18 -8.30 24.36
N LYS A 75 -16.19 -9.16 24.17
CA LYS A 75 -17.54 -8.95 24.73
C LYS A 75 -17.72 -9.56 26.13
N SER A 76 -16.85 -10.47 26.55
CA SER A 76 -16.87 -11.06 27.88
C SER A 76 -16.04 -10.22 28.89
N GLU A 77 -16.44 -10.20 30.15
CA GLU A 77 -15.68 -9.50 31.19
C GLU A 77 -14.26 -10.09 31.36
N GLN A 78 -14.14 -11.42 31.34
CA GLN A 78 -12.82 -12.09 31.37
C GLN A 78 -11.93 -11.68 30.16
N GLY A 79 -12.53 -11.54 28.97
CA GLY A 79 -11.81 -11.04 27.81
C GLY A 79 -11.32 -9.60 27.98
N LYS A 80 -12.11 -8.73 28.60
CA LYS A 80 -11.69 -7.37 28.94
C LYS A 80 -10.59 -7.32 29.99
N GLU A 81 -10.58 -8.24 30.95
CA GLU A 81 -9.49 -8.39 31.93
C GLU A 81 -8.18 -8.80 31.25
N VAL A 82 -8.24 -9.80 30.34
CA VAL A 82 -7.09 -10.21 29.54
C VAL A 82 -6.58 -9.07 28.67
N PHE A 83 -7.51 -8.34 28.02
CA PHE A 83 -7.15 -7.18 27.17
C PHE A 83 -6.48 -6.06 27.97
N THR A 84 -6.93 -5.81 29.20
CA THR A 84 -6.30 -4.83 30.11
C THR A 84 -4.84 -5.17 30.32
N LYS A 85 -4.52 -6.43 30.67
CA LYS A 85 -3.13 -6.88 30.85
C LYS A 85 -2.31 -6.80 29.55
N LEU A 86 -2.93 -7.08 28.39
CA LEU A 86 -2.26 -6.90 27.09
C LEU A 86 -1.85 -5.45 26.88
N VAL A 87 -2.79 -4.48 27.11
CA VAL A 87 -2.53 -3.06 26.94
C VAL A 87 -1.42 -2.56 27.87
N GLU A 88 -1.41 -2.98 29.13
CA GLU A 88 -0.36 -2.63 30.10
C GLU A 88 1.05 -3.06 29.64
N ASN A 89 1.12 -4.08 28.80
CA ASN A 89 2.36 -4.67 28.29
C ASN A 89 2.64 -4.38 26.80
N THR A 90 1.95 -3.39 26.21
CA THR A 90 2.00 -3.07 24.78
C THR A 90 2.58 -1.67 24.56
N ASP A 91 3.41 -1.50 23.55
CA ASP A 91 3.95 -0.19 23.14
C ASP A 91 3.03 0.51 22.15
N VAL A 92 2.41 -0.25 21.24
CA VAL A 92 1.54 0.27 20.19
C VAL A 92 0.28 -0.57 20.10
N LEU A 93 -0.89 0.04 20.25
CA LEU A 93 -2.19 -0.57 19.97
C LEU A 93 -2.70 -0.03 18.64
N VAL A 94 -3.01 -0.93 17.70
CA VAL A 94 -3.48 -0.55 16.35
C VAL A 94 -4.88 -1.10 16.11
N GLU A 95 -5.80 -0.24 15.60
CA GLU A 95 -7.15 -0.66 15.21
C GLU A 95 -7.63 0.05 13.94
N ASN A 96 -8.57 -0.55 13.21
CA ASN A 96 -9.23 0.05 12.05
C ASN A 96 -10.75 -0.22 12.06
N PHE A 97 -11.34 -0.28 13.23
CA PHE A 97 -12.78 -0.41 13.39
C PHE A 97 -13.52 0.89 13.02
N GLY A 98 -14.82 0.78 12.83
CA GLY A 98 -15.68 1.95 12.74
C GLY A 98 -15.61 2.82 13.99
N PRO A 99 -16.04 4.09 13.90
CA PRO A 99 -15.95 5.04 15.01
C PRO A 99 -16.55 4.53 16.32
N GLY A 100 -15.85 4.73 17.44
CA GLY A 100 -16.30 4.40 18.78
C GLY A 100 -16.41 2.91 19.11
N VAL A 101 -15.89 1.98 18.29
CA VAL A 101 -15.96 0.54 18.59
C VAL A 101 -15.13 0.18 19.81
N VAL A 102 -13.90 0.67 19.91
CA VAL A 102 -13.01 0.41 21.05
C VAL A 102 -13.57 1.03 22.32
N ASP A 103 -14.17 2.22 22.21
CA ASP A 103 -14.85 2.87 23.34
C ASP A 103 -16.03 2.03 23.84
N ARG A 104 -16.82 1.44 22.94
CA ARG A 104 -17.93 0.53 23.31
C ARG A 104 -17.47 -0.79 23.95
N PHE A 105 -16.24 -1.21 23.71
CA PHE A 105 -15.63 -2.31 24.48
C PHE A 105 -15.23 -1.87 25.90
N GLY A 106 -15.31 -0.56 26.22
CA GLY A 106 -14.96 -0.01 27.50
C GLY A 106 -13.52 0.50 27.60
N PHE A 107 -12.86 0.74 26.45
CA PHE A 107 -11.47 1.19 26.38
C PHE A 107 -11.32 2.49 25.57
N PRO A 108 -11.97 3.61 25.99
CA PRO A 108 -11.71 4.90 25.40
C PRO A 108 -10.24 5.32 25.65
N TRP A 109 -9.76 6.31 24.90
CA TRP A 109 -8.38 6.78 25.01
C TRP A 109 -7.97 7.15 26.44
N GLU A 110 -8.86 7.80 27.17
CA GLU A 110 -8.62 8.22 28.54
C GLU A 110 -8.23 7.01 29.40
N ARG A 111 -9.00 5.93 29.33
CA ARG A 111 -8.70 4.69 30.05
C ARG A 111 -7.42 4.02 29.53
N LEU A 112 -7.22 3.96 28.21
CA LEU A 112 -6.02 3.36 27.62
C LEU A 112 -4.75 4.09 28.09
N SER A 113 -4.77 5.42 28.11
CA SER A 113 -3.65 6.25 28.55
C SER A 113 -3.40 6.22 30.07
N GLU A 114 -4.42 5.94 30.87
CA GLU A 114 -4.29 5.69 32.32
C GLU A 114 -3.63 4.31 32.58
N LEU A 115 -4.06 3.28 31.86
CA LEU A 115 -3.49 1.93 31.98
C LEU A 115 -2.02 1.89 31.54
N ASN A 116 -1.71 2.62 30.47
CA ASN A 116 -0.36 2.67 29.92
C ASN A 116 -0.05 4.08 29.38
N PRO A 117 0.57 4.94 30.19
CA PRO A 117 0.91 6.31 29.78
C PRO A 117 1.89 6.40 28.61
N GLY A 118 2.64 5.32 28.36
CA GLY A 118 3.57 5.21 27.22
C GLY A 118 2.93 4.68 25.94
N LEU A 119 1.65 4.32 25.93
CA LEU A 119 0.97 3.69 24.81
C LEU A 119 0.84 4.63 23.61
N VAL A 120 1.25 4.17 22.45
CA VAL A 120 0.88 4.78 21.16
C VAL A 120 -0.40 4.11 20.67
N TYR A 121 -1.53 4.85 20.70
CA TYR A 121 -2.81 4.35 20.20
C TYR A 121 -3.03 4.82 18.76
N ALA A 122 -2.87 3.90 17.82
CA ALA A 122 -2.92 4.16 16.38
C ALA A 122 -4.23 3.66 15.76
N SER A 123 -4.91 4.51 14.99
CA SER A 123 -6.20 4.16 14.38
C SER A 123 -6.31 4.60 12.92
N ILE A 124 -6.94 3.76 12.10
CA ILE A 124 -7.37 4.11 10.75
C ILE A 124 -8.88 4.33 10.76
N LYS A 125 -9.31 5.44 10.17
CA LYS A 125 -10.72 5.76 9.92
C LYS A 125 -10.94 6.05 8.45
N GLY A 126 -12.17 5.89 7.98
CA GLY A 126 -12.49 6.22 6.58
C GLY A 126 -12.29 7.71 6.30
N PHE A 127 -12.75 8.54 7.25
CA PHE A 127 -12.77 9.99 7.13
C PHE A 127 -12.29 10.65 8.42
N GLY A 128 -11.79 11.88 8.28
CA GLY A 128 -11.48 12.75 9.40
C GLY A 128 -12.73 13.29 10.09
N PRO A 129 -12.57 14.07 11.20
CA PRO A 129 -13.68 14.74 11.89
C PRO A 129 -14.48 15.64 10.94
N GLY A 130 -15.80 15.59 11.01
CA GLY A 130 -16.69 16.43 10.22
C GLY A 130 -17.87 15.66 9.64
N ARG A 131 -18.40 16.15 8.51
CA ARG A 131 -19.62 15.63 7.88
C ARG A 131 -19.59 14.14 7.57
N TYR A 132 -18.42 13.58 7.26
CA TYR A 132 -18.26 12.20 6.80
C TYR A 132 -17.74 11.25 7.88
N ALA A 133 -17.51 11.73 9.12
CA ALA A 133 -16.83 11.00 10.18
C ALA A 133 -17.41 9.59 10.44
N ASP A 134 -18.73 9.45 10.35
CA ASP A 134 -19.43 8.18 10.61
C ASP A 134 -19.70 7.35 9.34
N PHE A 135 -19.24 7.80 8.17
CA PHE A 135 -19.46 7.09 6.93
C PHE A 135 -18.53 5.87 6.81
N LYS A 136 -19.05 4.81 6.19
CA LYS A 136 -18.25 3.62 5.90
C LYS A 136 -17.31 3.90 4.73
N ALA A 137 -16.07 3.46 4.85
CA ALA A 137 -15.08 3.53 3.78
C ALA A 137 -14.46 2.15 3.54
N TYR A 138 -14.07 1.95 2.31
CA TYR A 138 -13.24 0.87 1.80
C TYR A 138 -12.29 1.47 0.78
N GLU A 139 -11.34 0.71 0.29
CA GLU A 139 -10.36 1.09 -0.72
C GLU A 139 -10.92 2.05 -1.80
N VAL A 140 -11.92 1.57 -2.55
CA VAL A 140 -12.47 2.34 -3.68
C VAL A 140 -13.29 3.57 -3.26
N ILE A 141 -13.86 3.57 -2.06
CA ILE A 141 -14.55 4.74 -1.51
C ILE A 141 -13.53 5.83 -1.16
N ALA A 142 -12.40 5.44 -0.55
CA ALA A 142 -11.31 6.37 -0.27
C ALA A 142 -10.71 6.95 -1.55
N GLN A 143 -10.51 6.13 -2.59
CA GLN A 143 -10.09 6.60 -3.91
C GLN A 143 -11.06 7.61 -4.53
N ALA A 144 -12.36 7.33 -4.45
CA ALA A 144 -13.40 8.21 -4.98
C ALA A 144 -13.41 9.57 -4.28
N MET A 145 -13.36 9.56 -2.94
CA MET A 145 -13.48 10.78 -2.13
C MET A 145 -12.14 11.48 -1.84
N GLY A 146 -11.03 10.84 -2.15
CA GLY A 146 -9.68 11.40 -2.03
C GLY A 146 -9.12 11.97 -3.35
N GLY A 147 -9.91 11.98 -4.44
CA GLY A 147 -9.55 12.63 -5.71
C GLY A 147 -8.81 11.74 -6.72
N SER A 148 -8.46 10.50 -6.38
CA SER A 148 -7.75 9.60 -7.29
C SER A 148 -8.61 9.24 -8.50
N MET A 149 -9.86 8.82 -8.29
CA MET A 149 -10.70 8.34 -9.37
C MET A 149 -11.09 9.45 -10.38
N SER A 150 -11.28 10.69 -9.93
CA SER A 150 -11.63 11.79 -10.82
C SER A 150 -10.53 12.12 -11.83
N THR A 151 -9.29 11.78 -11.52
CA THR A 151 -8.10 12.08 -12.34
C THR A 151 -7.45 10.83 -12.96
N THR A 152 -8.02 9.65 -12.74
CA THR A 152 -7.54 8.37 -13.30
C THR A 152 -8.48 7.87 -14.38
N GLY A 153 -7.92 7.43 -15.52
CA GLY A 153 -8.63 6.92 -16.68
C GLY A 153 -8.42 7.77 -17.92
N PHE A 154 -9.00 7.34 -19.03
CA PHE A 154 -9.01 8.08 -20.28
C PHE A 154 -10.13 9.10 -20.29
N GLU A 155 -9.97 10.18 -21.07
CA GLU A 155 -10.90 11.30 -21.13
C GLU A 155 -12.34 10.86 -21.41
N GLU A 156 -12.53 10.02 -22.41
CA GLU A 156 -13.84 9.54 -22.86
C GLU A 156 -14.44 8.46 -21.94
N GLY A 157 -13.64 7.95 -20.98
CA GLY A 157 -14.06 6.90 -20.05
C GLY A 157 -14.65 7.45 -18.75
N PRO A 158 -15.29 6.60 -17.94
CA PRO A 158 -15.72 6.97 -16.59
C PRO A 158 -14.51 7.16 -15.65
N PRO A 159 -14.71 7.83 -14.49
CA PRO A 159 -13.72 7.79 -13.42
C PRO A 159 -13.31 6.36 -13.09
N THR A 160 -12.01 6.10 -12.97
CA THR A 160 -11.46 4.74 -12.85
C THR A 160 -10.64 4.61 -11.57
N ALA A 161 -10.83 3.52 -10.84
CA ALA A 161 -9.99 3.17 -9.71
C ALA A 161 -8.61 2.70 -10.19
N THR A 162 -7.55 3.02 -9.45
CA THR A 162 -6.23 2.43 -9.70
C THR A 162 -6.19 0.97 -9.25
N GLY A 163 -5.37 0.15 -9.89
CA GLY A 163 -5.13 -1.23 -9.44
C GLY A 163 -4.33 -1.31 -8.13
N ALA A 164 -3.54 -0.28 -7.81
CA ALA A 164 -2.81 -0.18 -6.54
C ALA A 164 -3.76 0.19 -5.40
N GLN A 165 -3.62 -0.47 -4.25
CA GLN A 165 -4.46 -0.30 -3.07
C GLN A 165 -4.03 0.96 -2.28
N ILE A 166 -4.23 2.14 -2.86
CA ILE A 166 -3.79 3.42 -2.29
C ILE A 166 -4.64 3.89 -1.11
N GLY A 167 -5.93 3.51 -1.09
CA GLY A 167 -6.84 3.79 0.01
C GLY A 167 -6.55 2.93 1.24
N ASP A 168 -6.28 1.64 1.05
CA ASP A 168 -5.96 0.71 2.14
C ASP A 168 -4.46 0.73 2.47
N SER A 169 -3.63 0.12 1.65
CA SER A 169 -2.19 -0.03 1.92
C SER A 169 -1.45 1.31 1.93
N GLY A 170 -1.87 2.27 1.08
CA GLY A 170 -1.35 3.63 1.12
C GLY A 170 -1.62 4.32 2.47
N THR A 171 -2.80 4.13 3.04
CA THR A 171 -3.12 4.60 4.41
C THR A 171 -2.27 3.87 5.46
N GLY A 172 -2.07 2.56 5.29
CA GLY A 172 -1.22 1.76 6.17
C GLY A 172 0.21 2.31 6.27
N VAL A 173 0.81 2.70 5.15
CA VAL A 173 2.14 3.34 5.11
C VAL A 173 2.16 4.67 5.86
N HIS A 174 1.12 5.51 5.70
CA HIS A 174 1.01 6.77 6.46
C HIS A 174 0.89 6.52 7.97
N LEU A 175 0.12 5.48 8.36
CA LEU A 175 -0.01 5.13 9.77
C LEU A 175 1.33 4.67 10.37
N VAL A 176 2.12 3.87 9.65
CA VAL A 176 3.46 3.46 10.09
C VAL A 176 4.34 4.67 10.34
N ALA A 177 4.36 5.65 9.43
CA ALA A 177 5.12 6.89 9.61
C ALA A 177 4.68 7.63 10.90
N GLY A 178 3.37 7.72 11.15
CA GLY A 178 2.83 8.31 12.36
C GLY A 178 3.20 7.54 13.63
N ILE A 179 3.14 6.21 13.61
CA ILE A 179 3.55 5.35 14.73
C ILE A 179 5.04 5.55 15.06
N LEU A 180 5.91 5.50 14.04
CA LEU A 180 7.35 5.68 14.22
C LEU A 180 7.68 7.07 14.77
N ALA A 181 7.02 8.12 14.30
CA ALA A 181 7.17 9.48 14.83
C ALA A 181 6.73 9.56 16.32
N ALA A 182 5.62 8.92 16.68
CA ALA A 182 5.15 8.87 18.06
C ALA A 182 6.09 8.07 18.98
N LEU A 183 6.60 6.94 18.51
CA LEU A 183 7.61 6.15 19.23
C LEU A 183 8.91 6.94 19.43
N TYR A 184 9.38 7.65 18.40
CA TYR A 184 10.55 8.51 18.50
C TYR A 184 10.34 9.64 19.52
N GLN A 185 9.20 10.35 19.45
CA GLN A 185 8.89 11.38 20.44
C GLN A 185 8.83 10.82 21.85
N ARG A 186 8.30 9.62 22.04
CA ARG A 186 8.25 8.92 23.34
C ARG A 186 9.62 8.75 23.97
N THR A 187 10.70 8.58 23.18
CA THR A 187 12.06 8.45 23.73
C THR A 187 12.50 9.65 24.56
N SER A 188 12.00 10.85 24.24
CA SER A 188 12.32 12.08 24.94
C SER A 188 11.26 12.47 26.00
N THR A 189 9.99 12.11 25.77
CA THR A 189 8.88 12.54 26.63
C THR A 189 8.46 11.48 27.66
N GLY A 190 8.80 10.23 27.42
CA GLY A 190 8.27 9.08 28.18
C GLY A 190 6.78 8.81 27.99
N ARG A 191 6.08 9.58 27.14
CA ARG A 191 4.63 9.52 26.96
C ARG A 191 4.26 9.08 25.54
N GLY A 192 3.24 8.21 25.49
CA GLY A 192 2.58 7.87 24.24
C GLY A 192 1.57 8.93 23.80
N GLN A 193 0.89 8.68 22.70
CA GLN A 193 -0.13 9.56 22.13
C GLN A 193 -1.08 8.84 21.18
N ARG A 194 -2.17 9.51 20.80
CA ARG A 194 -3.02 9.04 19.71
C ARG A 194 -2.40 9.39 18.35
N VAL A 195 -2.45 8.41 17.43
CA VAL A 195 -2.13 8.58 16.01
C VAL A 195 -3.35 8.18 15.20
N GLN A 196 -3.91 9.08 14.42
CA GLN A 196 -5.05 8.78 13.57
C GLN A 196 -4.76 9.17 12.13
N VAL A 197 -5.07 8.28 11.20
CA VAL A 197 -5.03 8.54 9.75
C VAL A 197 -6.40 8.25 9.17
N ALA A 198 -6.93 9.19 8.37
CA ALA A 198 -8.11 8.96 7.57
C ALA A 198 -7.72 8.45 6.17
N MET A 199 -8.45 7.46 5.66
CA MET A 199 -8.18 6.91 4.33
C MET A 199 -8.35 7.98 3.23
N GLN A 200 -9.36 8.83 3.34
CA GLN A 200 -9.55 9.98 2.44
C GLN A 200 -8.32 10.90 2.42
N ASP A 201 -7.79 11.25 3.58
CA ASP A 201 -6.66 12.18 3.70
C ASP A 201 -5.37 11.58 3.14
N ALA A 202 -5.17 10.26 3.34
CA ALA A 202 -4.04 9.55 2.78
C ALA A 202 -4.09 9.54 1.25
N VAL A 203 -5.25 9.22 0.65
CA VAL A 203 -5.42 9.28 -0.81
C VAL A 203 -5.24 10.70 -1.33
N LEU A 204 -5.82 11.71 -0.65
CA LEU A 204 -5.67 13.11 -1.01
C LEU A 204 -4.18 13.54 -1.02
N ASN A 205 -3.42 13.11 -0.01
CA ASN A 205 -1.98 13.37 0.03
C ASN A 205 -1.23 12.71 -1.14
N LEU A 206 -1.60 11.49 -1.54
CA LEU A 206 -1.02 10.83 -2.71
C LEU A 206 -1.40 11.53 -4.02
N CYS A 207 -2.58 12.17 -4.08
CA CYS A 207 -3.08 12.94 -5.21
C CYS A 207 -2.65 14.43 -5.22
N ARG A 208 -1.78 14.87 -4.30
CA ARG A 208 -1.41 16.29 -4.12
C ARG A 208 -0.93 16.99 -5.40
N VAL A 209 -0.34 16.24 -6.34
CA VAL A 209 0.09 16.79 -7.65
C VAL A 209 -1.12 17.32 -8.44
N LYS A 210 -2.25 16.62 -8.38
CA LYS A 210 -3.49 17.04 -9.07
C LYS A 210 -4.13 18.27 -8.40
N LEU A 211 -3.98 18.42 -7.07
CA LEU A 211 -4.40 19.66 -6.39
C LEU A 211 -3.54 20.86 -6.81
N ARG A 212 -2.23 20.67 -7.06
CA ARG A 212 -1.38 21.70 -7.65
C ARG A 212 -1.90 22.10 -9.02
N ASP A 213 -2.23 21.13 -9.85
CA ASP A 213 -2.71 21.39 -11.22
C ASP A 213 -4.08 22.10 -11.19
N GLN A 214 -4.97 21.72 -10.28
CA GLN A 214 -6.24 22.44 -10.08
C GLN A 214 -6.05 23.93 -9.73
N GLN A 215 -5.04 24.25 -8.91
CA GLN A 215 -4.72 25.65 -8.60
C GLN A 215 -4.11 26.38 -9.80
N ARG A 216 -3.32 25.69 -10.63
CA ARG A 216 -2.75 26.27 -11.87
C ARG A 216 -3.83 26.66 -12.88
N LEU A 217 -4.93 25.90 -12.98
CA LEU A 217 -6.05 26.19 -13.86
C LEU A 217 -6.68 27.56 -13.62
N ALA A 218 -6.60 28.10 -12.39
CA ALA A 218 -7.05 29.46 -12.09
C ALA A 218 -6.28 30.56 -12.85
N HIS A 219 -5.10 30.22 -13.39
CA HIS A 219 -4.24 31.13 -14.14
C HIS A 219 -4.20 30.84 -15.65
N GLY A 220 -5.07 29.98 -16.14
CA GLY A 220 -5.22 29.62 -17.55
C GLY A 220 -5.11 28.11 -17.83
N PRO A 221 -5.36 27.70 -19.07
CA PRO A 221 -5.34 26.31 -19.47
C PRO A 221 -3.96 25.71 -19.31
N LEU A 222 -3.91 24.42 -18.95
CA LEU A 222 -2.68 23.64 -18.82
C LEU A 222 -2.41 22.94 -20.15
N GLY A 223 -1.33 23.31 -20.83
CA GLY A 223 -0.98 22.76 -22.14
C GLY A 223 -0.67 21.27 -22.16
N GLU A 224 -0.33 20.70 -21.00
CA GLU A 224 -0.13 19.28 -20.82
C GLU A 224 -1.43 18.47 -20.68
N TYR A 225 -2.58 19.14 -20.57
CA TYR A 225 -3.91 18.54 -20.48
C TYR A 225 -4.80 19.14 -21.56
N PRO A 226 -4.77 18.64 -22.79
CA PRO A 226 -5.50 19.23 -23.90
C PRO A 226 -7.01 18.94 -23.89
N ASN A 227 -7.59 18.64 -22.75
CA ASN A 227 -8.98 18.19 -22.60
C ASN A 227 -9.93 19.35 -22.31
N GLU A 228 -10.54 19.90 -23.30
CA GLU A 228 -11.51 21.01 -23.18
C GLU A 228 -12.82 20.60 -22.48
N SER A 229 -13.17 19.31 -22.52
CA SER A 229 -14.43 18.78 -21.97
C SER A 229 -14.55 18.82 -20.44
N PHE A 230 -13.45 19.05 -19.72
CA PHE A 230 -13.44 19.10 -18.26
C PHE A 230 -13.67 20.50 -17.68
N GLY A 231 -13.70 21.54 -18.51
CA GLY A 231 -13.95 22.90 -18.05
C GLY A 231 -12.94 23.38 -17.01
N GLU A 232 -13.39 23.60 -15.79
CA GLU A 232 -12.56 24.11 -14.68
C GLU A 232 -11.88 23.00 -13.86
N ASP A 233 -12.06 21.74 -14.21
CA ASP A 233 -11.50 20.61 -13.47
C ASP A 233 -10.24 20.04 -14.14
N VAL A 234 -9.33 19.49 -13.34
CA VAL A 234 -8.18 18.72 -13.85
C VAL A 234 -8.70 17.44 -14.49
N PRO A 235 -8.40 17.21 -15.79
CA PRO A 235 -8.96 16.10 -16.53
C PRO A 235 -8.31 14.76 -16.20
N ARG A 236 -8.99 13.67 -16.57
CA ARG A 236 -8.37 12.38 -16.80
C ARG A 236 -7.54 12.45 -18.08
N SER A 237 -6.29 12.07 -18.02
CA SER A 237 -5.35 12.22 -19.15
C SER A 237 -4.76 10.89 -19.62
N GLY A 238 -5.38 9.76 -19.26
CA GLY A 238 -4.89 8.43 -19.62
C GLY A 238 -3.46 8.22 -19.15
N ASN A 239 -2.58 7.91 -20.07
CA ASN A 239 -1.17 7.69 -19.81
C ASN A 239 -0.30 8.94 -19.92
N ALA A 240 -0.87 10.13 -20.19
CA ALA A 240 -0.09 11.35 -20.26
C ALA A 240 0.46 11.73 -18.87
N SER A 241 1.76 11.99 -18.78
CA SER A 241 2.37 12.51 -17.57
C SER A 241 2.22 14.03 -17.51
N GLY A 242 1.58 14.57 -16.48
CA GLY A 242 1.40 16.01 -16.30
C GLY A 242 2.63 16.74 -15.75
N GLY A 243 3.84 16.27 -16.03
CA GLY A 243 5.06 16.72 -15.36
C GLY A 243 6.07 17.52 -16.20
N GLY A 244 5.70 18.03 -17.36
CA GLY A 244 6.62 18.77 -18.25
C GLY A 244 7.61 17.88 -19.03
N GLN A 245 7.58 16.58 -18.78
CA GLN A 245 8.27 15.57 -19.59
C GLN A 245 7.18 14.63 -20.16
N PRO A 246 6.82 14.78 -21.46
CA PRO A 246 5.76 13.99 -22.04
C PRO A 246 6.12 12.51 -22.03
N GLY A 247 5.19 11.69 -21.57
CA GLY A 247 5.30 10.24 -21.53
C GLY A 247 4.02 9.58 -22.02
N TRP A 248 4.16 8.40 -22.62
CA TRP A 248 3.03 7.61 -23.11
C TRP A 248 3.39 6.11 -23.10
N ALA A 249 2.36 5.27 -23.00
CA ALA A 249 2.50 3.83 -23.20
C ALA A 249 2.27 3.49 -24.66
N VAL A 250 3.30 2.96 -25.35
CA VAL A 250 3.26 2.57 -26.75
C VAL A 250 3.25 1.05 -26.87
N ARG A 251 2.61 0.52 -27.93
CA ARG A 251 2.50 -0.91 -28.18
C ARG A 251 3.81 -1.49 -28.70
N CYS A 252 4.08 -2.75 -28.36
CA CYS A 252 5.22 -3.53 -28.83
C CYS A 252 4.76 -4.86 -29.46
N ALA A 253 5.65 -5.51 -30.18
CA ALA A 253 5.43 -6.89 -30.65
C ALA A 253 5.43 -7.87 -29.45
N PRO A 254 4.72 -9.00 -29.55
CA PRO A 254 3.83 -9.44 -30.61
C PRO A 254 2.42 -8.84 -30.58
N GLY A 255 2.09 -7.97 -29.61
CA GLY A 255 0.82 -7.27 -29.56
C GLY A 255 -0.20 -7.88 -28.59
N GLY A 256 0.23 -8.54 -27.54
CA GLY A 256 -0.60 -9.02 -26.43
C GLY A 256 -1.07 -7.89 -25.50
N PRO A 257 -1.94 -8.20 -24.53
CA PRO A 257 -2.58 -7.18 -23.69
C PRO A 257 -1.61 -6.38 -22.79
N ASN A 258 -0.40 -6.89 -22.54
CA ASN A 258 0.66 -6.23 -21.78
C ASN A 258 1.95 -6.01 -22.60
N ASP A 259 1.88 -6.16 -23.93
CA ASP A 259 3.02 -5.85 -24.81
C ASP A 259 3.09 -4.36 -25.10
N TYR A 260 3.37 -3.61 -24.05
CA TYR A 260 3.52 -2.15 -24.03
C TYR A 260 4.79 -1.77 -23.30
N ILE A 261 5.32 -0.60 -23.67
CA ILE A 261 6.40 0.07 -22.94
C ILE A 261 6.01 1.52 -22.68
N TYR A 262 6.27 2.01 -21.48
CA TYR A 262 6.12 3.43 -21.18
C TYR A 262 7.41 4.16 -21.55
N VAL A 263 7.31 5.22 -22.35
CA VAL A 263 8.46 6.01 -22.83
C VAL A 263 8.28 7.46 -22.41
N ILE A 264 9.36 8.10 -21.92
CA ILE A 264 9.36 9.53 -21.59
C ILE A 264 10.28 10.26 -22.59
N ILE A 265 9.76 11.28 -23.24
CA ILE A 265 10.51 12.13 -24.16
C ILE A 265 11.13 13.30 -23.36
N GLN A 266 12.36 13.12 -22.86
CA GLN A 266 13.12 14.22 -22.28
C GLN A 266 13.63 15.17 -23.37
N PRO A 267 13.94 16.46 -23.05
CA PRO A 267 14.50 17.40 -24.04
C PRO A 267 15.72 16.84 -24.76
N VAL A 268 16.65 16.23 -24.02
CA VAL A 268 17.88 15.62 -24.56
C VAL A 268 17.64 14.26 -25.22
N GLY A 269 16.51 13.60 -24.92
CA GLY A 269 16.19 12.26 -25.44
C GLY A 269 15.61 12.26 -26.86
N TRP A 270 15.19 13.41 -27.37
CA TRP A 270 14.53 13.46 -28.69
C TRP A 270 15.46 13.02 -29.82
N LYS A 271 16.69 13.54 -29.86
CA LYS A 271 17.66 13.19 -30.89
C LYS A 271 17.94 11.68 -30.93
N PRO A 272 18.32 11.02 -29.83
CA PRO A 272 18.47 9.57 -29.81
C PRO A 272 17.22 8.80 -30.27
N ILE A 273 16.03 9.25 -29.85
CA ILE A 273 14.77 8.62 -30.28
C ILE A 273 14.64 8.70 -31.81
N THR A 274 14.89 9.87 -32.42
CA THR A 274 14.77 10.05 -33.88
C THR A 274 15.75 9.17 -34.66
N GLU A 275 16.96 8.94 -34.11
CA GLU A 275 17.95 8.03 -34.67
C GLU A 275 17.44 6.57 -34.61
N LEU A 276 16.92 6.13 -33.47
CA LEU A 276 16.38 4.76 -33.27
C LEU A 276 15.18 4.47 -34.18
N ILE A 277 14.26 5.43 -34.33
CA ILE A 277 13.09 5.25 -35.20
C ILE A 277 13.39 5.43 -36.70
N GLY A 278 14.66 5.68 -37.05
CA GLY A 278 15.10 5.85 -38.43
C GLY A 278 14.67 7.17 -39.09
N LYS A 279 14.48 8.23 -38.29
CA LYS A 279 14.06 9.58 -38.75
C LYS A 279 14.98 10.68 -38.15
N PRO A 280 16.30 10.59 -38.34
CA PRO A 280 17.26 11.49 -37.69
C PRO A 280 17.06 12.98 -38.10
N GLU A 281 16.44 13.24 -39.25
CA GLU A 281 16.12 14.59 -39.73
C GLU A 281 15.19 15.35 -38.76
N LEU A 282 14.31 14.66 -38.05
CA LEU A 282 13.38 15.27 -37.08
C LEU A 282 14.10 15.89 -35.87
N ALA A 283 15.33 15.50 -35.59
CA ALA A 283 16.12 16.06 -34.51
C ALA A 283 16.43 17.56 -34.72
N ASN A 284 16.56 17.98 -35.98
CA ASN A 284 16.92 19.34 -36.37
C ASN A 284 15.80 20.09 -37.09
N ASP A 285 14.66 19.46 -37.32
CA ASP A 285 13.51 20.07 -37.94
C ASP A 285 12.88 21.10 -36.96
N PRO A 286 12.74 22.37 -37.34
CA PRO A 286 12.15 23.40 -36.45
C PRO A 286 10.77 23.05 -35.90
N GLU A 287 10.00 22.23 -36.61
CA GLU A 287 8.68 21.77 -36.17
C GLU A 287 8.74 20.65 -35.10
N TRP A 288 9.90 20.03 -34.87
CA TRP A 288 10.07 18.88 -34.01
C TRP A 288 11.22 19.00 -33.00
N ALA A 289 12.20 19.86 -33.29
CA ALA A 289 13.45 19.89 -32.55
C ALA A 289 13.30 20.27 -31.07
N THR A 290 12.38 21.20 -30.77
CA THR A 290 12.22 21.70 -29.38
C THR A 290 11.02 21.05 -28.67
N PRO A 291 11.02 20.97 -27.31
CA PRO A 291 9.87 20.51 -26.56
C PRO A 291 8.60 21.30 -26.87
N GLU A 292 8.70 22.62 -27.01
CA GLU A 292 7.57 23.52 -27.30
C GLU A 292 6.96 23.24 -28.67
N ALA A 293 7.82 22.99 -29.69
CA ALA A 293 7.34 22.62 -31.03
C ALA A 293 6.62 21.28 -31.05
N ARG A 294 7.01 20.35 -30.20
CA ARG A 294 6.36 19.01 -30.08
C ARG A 294 5.09 19.02 -29.25
N LEU A 295 4.89 19.99 -28.34
CA LEU A 295 3.80 19.96 -27.37
C LEU A 295 2.42 19.79 -28.03
N SER A 296 2.17 20.46 -29.15
CA SER A 296 0.92 20.34 -29.92
C SER A 296 0.83 19.11 -30.83
N LYS A 297 1.86 18.26 -30.84
CA LYS A 297 2.02 17.09 -31.75
C LYS A 297 2.45 15.84 -30.99
N LEU A 298 2.22 15.77 -29.67
CA LEU A 298 2.67 14.64 -28.85
C LEU A 298 2.05 13.32 -29.31
N ASP A 299 0.80 13.33 -29.75
CA ASP A 299 0.13 12.20 -30.36
C ASP A 299 0.90 11.66 -31.58
N LYS A 300 1.36 12.56 -32.46
CA LYS A 300 2.16 12.19 -33.64
C LYS A 300 3.56 11.73 -33.25
N ALA A 301 4.19 12.36 -32.25
CA ALA A 301 5.50 11.94 -31.78
C ALA A 301 5.45 10.51 -31.22
N PHE A 302 4.45 10.20 -30.39
CA PHE A 302 4.27 8.84 -29.87
C PHE A 302 3.83 7.84 -30.93
N ALA A 303 3.03 8.24 -31.94
CA ALA A 303 2.71 7.38 -33.07
C ALA A 303 3.96 6.99 -33.87
N LEU A 304 4.90 7.93 -34.12
CA LEU A 304 6.17 7.62 -34.77
C LEU A 304 7.04 6.63 -33.95
N ILE A 305 7.03 6.76 -32.63
CA ILE A 305 7.72 5.83 -31.73
C ILE A 305 7.03 4.47 -31.80
N GLU A 306 5.69 4.43 -31.75
CA GLU A 306 4.91 3.20 -31.82
C GLU A 306 5.13 2.42 -33.13
N ASP A 307 5.22 3.12 -34.29
CA ASP A 307 5.55 2.48 -35.59
C ASP A 307 6.87 1.71 -35.57
N TRP A 308 7.81 2.13 -34.72
CA TRP A 308 9.07 1.45 -34.52
C TRP A 308 8.94 0.34 -33.46
N THR A 309 8.30 0.61 -32.30
CA THR A 309 8.18 -0.37 -31.21
C THR A 309 7.32 -1.58 -31.61
N LEU A 310 6.35 -1.43 -32.51
CA LEU A 310 5.55 -2.54 -33.05
C LEU A 310 6.39 -3.60 -33.81
N LYS A 311 7.64 -3.33 -34.11
CA LYS A 311 8.58 -4.26 -34.79
C LYS A 311 9.49 -4.98 -33.80
N HIS A 312 9.42 -4.61 -32.51
CA HIS A 312 10.30 -5.10 -31.45
C HIS A 312 9.49 -5.53 -30.23
N THR A 313 10.01 -6.48 -29.48
CA THR A 313 9.45 -6.79 -28.16
C THR A 313 9.70 -5.66 -27.18
N LYS A 314 8.87 -5.54 -26.13
CA LYS A 314 9.06 -4.52 -25.08
C LYS A 314 10.44 -4.60 -24.42
N TRP A 315 11.06 -5.77 -24.40
CA TRP A 315 12.40 -5.99 -23.84
C TRP A 315 13.49 -5.45 -24.79
N GLU A 316 13.42 -5.75 -26.09
CA GLU A 316 14.34 -5.20 -27.09
C GLU A 316 14.24 -3.68 -27.17
N VAL A 317 13.03 -3.12 -27.05
CA VAL A 317 12.83 -1.67 -27.00
C VAL A 317 13.47 -1.08 -25.74
N MET A 318 13.27 -1.70 -24.58
CA MET A 318 13.88 -1.28 -23.32
C MET A 318 15.40 -1.22 -23.43
N ASP A 319 16.01 -2.27 -23.94
CA ASP A 319 17.48 -2.34 -24.08
C ASP A 319 18.02 -1.24 -25.01
N GLN A 320 17.37 -1.02 -26.15
CA GLN A 320 17.77 -0.01 -27.12
C GLN A 320 17.59 1.42 -26.56
N LEU A 321 16.46 1.72 -25.91
CA LEU A 321 16.21 3.04 -25.33
C LEU A 321 17.16 3.34 -24.14
N ASN A 322 17.39 2.37 -23.27
CA ASN A 322 18.33 2.54 -22.14
C ASN A 322 19.78 2.72 -22.61
N ALA A 323 20.22 2.01 -23.66
CA ALA A 323 21.54 2.22 -24.27
C ALA A 323 21.76 3.66 -24.77
N HIS A 324 20.67 4.38 -25.03
CA HIS A 324 20.68 5.77 -25.47
C HIS A 324 20.23 6.76 -24.37
N ASN A 325 20.18 6.33 -23.11
CA ASN A 325 19.74 7.12 -21.95
C ASN A 325 18.33 7.72 -22.10
N VAL A 326 17.43 7.04 -22.78
CA VAL A 326 16.01 7.41 -22.88
C VAL A 326 15.23 6.66 -21.80
N PRO A 327 14.56 7.37 -20.86
CA PRO A 327 13.82 6.73 -19.80
C PRO A 327 12.62 5.96 -20.35
N CYS A 328 12.55 4.68 -20.02
CA CYS A 328 11.45 3.79 -20.41
C CYS A 328 11.28 2.66 -19.40
N GLY A 329 10.11 2.00 -19.45
CA GLY A 329 9.85 0.80 -18.66
C GLY A 329 8.78 -0.07 -19.32
N PRO A 330 9.02 -1.38 -19.49
CA PRO A 330 8.03 -2.30 -20.01
C PRO A 330 6.85 -2.42 -19.04
N ILE A 331 5.63 -2.55 -19.56
CA ILE A 331 4.45 -2.84 -18.76
C ILE A 331 4.48 -4.33 -18.41
N LEU A 332 4.77 -4.63 -17.13
CA LEU A 332 4.88 -6.01 -16.66
C LEU A 332 3.51 -6.51 -16.17
N SER A 333 3.14 -7.69 -16.62
CA SER A 333 2.01 -8.43 -16.06
C SER A 333 2.35 -8.98 -14.66
N THR A 334 1.33 -9.30 -13.87
CA THR A 334 1.54 -9.94 -12.56
C THR A 334 2.24 -11.30 -12.67
N LYS A 335 2.05 -12.01 -13.80
CA LYS A 335 2.78 -13.25 -14.08
C LYS A 335 4.28 -12.98 -14.27
N GLU A 336 4.64 -12.01 -15.11
CA GLU A 336 6.04 -11.62 -15.31
C GLU A 336 6.70 -11.17 -14.01
N LEU A 337 5.99 -10.39 -13.17
CA LEU A 337 6.51 -9.97 -11.86
C LEU A 337 6.80 -11.14 -10.91
N ILE A 338 5.91 -12.14 -10.87
CA ILE A 338 6.08 -13.32 -9.99
C ILE A 338 7.21 -14.24 -10.50
N GLU A 339 7.46 -14.26 -11.80
CA GLU A 339 8.47 -15.10 -12.46
C GLU A 339 9.81 -14.38 -12.66
N ASP A 340 9.95 -13.11 -12.31
CA ASP A 340 11.16 -12.31 -12.50
C ASP A 340 12.27 -12.71 -11.52
N ASP A 341 13.35 -13.27 -12.05
CA ASP A 341 14.52 -13.72 -11.28
C ASP A 341 15.24 -12.54 -10.60
N THR A 342 15.18 -11.32 -11.17
CA THR A 342 15.78 -10.12 -10.57
C THR A 342 15.01 -9.71 -9.32
N LEU A 343 13.67 -9.69 -9.41
CA LEU A 343 12.83 -9.40 -8.25
C LEU A 343 12.96 -10.46 -7.16
N ALA A 344 13.12 -11.71 -7.53
CA ALA A 344 13.40 -12.79 -6.58
C ALA A 344 14.78 -12.60 -5.92
N ALA A 345 15.82 -12.33 -6.70
CA ALA A 345 17.19 -12.15 -6.20
C ALA A 345 17.34 -11.00 -5.20
N ILE A 346 16.61 -9.90 -5.40
CA ILE A 346 16.62 -8.74 -4.48
C ILE A 346 15.60 -8.87 -3.33
N GLY A 347 14.86 -10.00 -3.26
CA GLY A 347 13.83 -10.24 -2.24
C GLY A 347 12.64 -9.29 -2.33
N ALA A 348 12.29 -8.81 -3.53
CA ALA A 348 11.06 -8.06 -3.80
C ALA A 348 9.88 -9.01 -4.00
N VAL A 349 10.14 -10.19 -4.56
CA VAL A 349 9.22 -11.33 -4.58
C VAL A 349 9.90 -12.46 -3.80
N VAL A 350 9.18 -13.06 -2.87
CA VAL A 350 9.68 -14.12 -2.00
C VAL A 350 8.76 -15.33 -2.05
N GLU A 351 9.32 -16.52 -1.85
CA GLU A 351 8.56 -17.74 -1.64
C GLU A 351 8.51 -18.05 -0.15
N VAL A 352 7.29 -18.21 0.38
CA VAL A 352 7.05 -18.42 1.82
C VAL A 352 6.38 -19.78 2.02
N PRO A 353 6.95 -20.65 2.87
CA PRO A 353 6.29 -21.90 3.26
C PRO A 353 5.12 -21.61 4.21
N HIS A 354 4.00 -22.33 4.03
CA HIS A 354 2.86 -22.23 4.94
C HIS A 354 2.39 -23.64 5.35
N PRO A 355 2.10 -23.88 6.63
CA PRO A 355 1.89 -25.23 7.16
C PRO A 355 0.70 -25.96 6.53
N GLN A 356 -0.29 -25.26 6.03
CA GLN A 356 -1.52 -25.87 5.48
C GLN A 356 -1.64 -25.74 3.96
N ARG A 357 -0.95 -24.78 3.30
CA ARG A 357 -1.09 -24.57 1.85
C ARG A 357 0.15 -24.92 1.04
N GLY A 358 1.25 -25.32 1.68
CA GLY A 358 2.54 -25.46 1.02
C GLY A 358 3.21 -24.10 0.78
N SER A 359 4.09 -24.00 -0.21
CA SER A 359 4.75 -22.72 -0.54
C SER A 359 3.88 -21.85 -1.43
N PHE A 360 3.99 -20.54 -1.25
CA PHE A 360 3.39 -19.54 -2.13
C PHE A 360 4.32 -18.35 -2.30
N LYS A 361 4.23 -17.68 -3.47
CA LYS A 361 4.98 -16.46 -3.73
C LYS A 361 4.18 -15.23 -3.29
N THR A 362 4.88 -14.27 -2.67
CA THR A 362 4.31 -12.99 -2.23
C THR A 362 5.34 -11.88 -2.32
N VAL A 363 4.93 -10.65 -2.02
CA VAL A 363 5.84 -9.51 -1.95
C VAL A 363 6.73 -9.60 -0.70
N GLY A 364 8.01 -9.26 -0.85
CA GLY A 364 8.91 -9.05 0.27
C GLY A 364 8.83 -7.62 0.81
N CYS A 365 9.53 -7.35 1.91
CA CYS A 365 9.59 -6.00 2.47
C CYS A 365 10.28 -5.04 1.48
N PRO A 366 9.64 -3.93 1.09
CA PRO A 366 10.26 -2.98 0.16
C PRO A 366 11.34 -2.11 0.83
N ILE A 367 11.38 -2.06 2.15
CA ILE A 367 12.36 -1.28 2.93
C ILE A 367 13.58 -2.16 3.19
N LYS A 368 14.73 -1.76 2.67
CA LYS A 368 16.00 -2.46 2.86
C LYS A 368 16.90 -1.65 3.82
N LEU A 369 17.10 -2.18 5.01
CA LEU A 369 17.98 -1.61 6.03
C LEU A 369 19.30 -2.39 6.04
N SER A 370 20.44 -1.72 5.93
CA SER A 370 21.77 -2.36 5.83
C SER A 370 22.12 -3.23 7.04
N ASP A 371 21.71 -2.78 8.22
CA ASP A 371 22.07 -3.42 9.51
C ASP A 371 20.90 -4.14 10.17
N SER A 372 19.75 -4.21 9.52
CA SER A 372 18.51 -4.83 10.04
C SER A 372 17.76 -5.54 8.91
N PRO A 373 18.32 -6.62 8.35
CA PRO A 373 17.70 -7.36 7.28
C PRO A 373 16.36 -7.97 7.72
N VAL A 374 15.42 -8.03 6.78
CA VAL A 374 14.09 -8.59 7.01
C VAL A 374 14.03 -10.02 6.49
N ASP A 375 13.69 -10.96 7.37
CA ASP A 375 13.33 -12.33 6.99
C ASP A 375 11.80 -12.42 6.93
N ILE A 376 11.25 -12.87 5.81
CA ILE A 376 9.81 -13.04 5.66
C ILE A 376 9.41 -14.42 6.15
N GLU A 377 8.59 -14.44 7.19
CA GLU A 377 8.04 -15.65 7.79
C GLU A 377 6.59 -15.84 7.37
N THR A 378 6.03 -17.02 7.62
CA THR A 378 4.62 -17.30 7.32
C THR A 378 3.67 -16.48 8.20
N SER A 379 2.42 -16.38 7.78
CA SER A 379 1.35 -15.88 8.64
C SER A 379 0.95 -16.95 9.68
N PRO A 380 0.50 -16.53 10.88
CA PRO A 380 0.09 -17.47 11.92
C PRO A 380 -1.26 -18.12 11.60
N LEU A 381 -1.48 -19.34 12.11
CA LEU A 381 -2.82 -19.93 12.20
C LEU A 381 -3.65 -19.22 13.29
N LEU A 382 -4.96 -19.37 13.23
CA LEU A 382 -5.86 -18.70 14.18
C LEU A 382 -5.62 -19.16 15.62
N GLY A 383 -5.25 -18.22 16.49
CA GLY A 383 -4.99 -18.47 17.91
C GLY A 383 -3.76 -19.33 18.19
N GLU A 384 -2.88 -19.51 17.21
CA GLU A 384 -1.68 -20.36 17.30
C GLU A 384 -0.82 -20.04 18.53
N HIS A 385 -0.79 -18.76 18.92
CA HIS A 385 0.09 -18.28 19.98
C HIS A 385 -0.64 -17.94 21.31
N ASN A 386 -1.87 -18.45 21.50
CA ASN A 386 -2.63 -18.19 22.73
C ASN A 386 -1.84 -18.55 23.99
N ASP A 387 -1.26 -19.76 24.05
CA ASP A 387 -0.56 -20.25 25.23
C ASP A 387 0.73 -19.49 25.48
N GLU A 388 1.47 -19.20 24.44
CA GLU A 388 2.72 -18.45 24.51
C GLU A 388 2.49 -17.03 25.01
N VAL A 389 1.60 -16.27 24.34
CA VAL A 389 1.38 -14.85 24.63
C VAL A 389 0.70 -14.66 25.98
N LEU A 390 -0.33 -15.44 26.27
CA LEU A 390 -1.07 -15.30 27.53
C LEU A 390 -0.31 -15.89 28.71
N GLY A 391 0.45 -16.96 28.47
CA GLY A 391 1.37 -17.51 29.48
C GLY A 391 2.44 -16.50 29.90
N ALA A 392 2.98 -15.70 28.97
CA ALA A 392 3.90 -14.60 29.26
C ALA A 392 3.26 -13.48 30.11
N LEU A 393 1.92 -13.35 30.10
CA LEU A 393 1.16 -12.44 30.96
C LEU A 393 0.82 -13.04 32.34
N GLY A 394 1.33 -14.26 32.64
CA GLY A 394 1.17 -14.92 33.93
C GLY A 394 -0.05 -15.83 34.05
N TYR A 395 -0.72 -16.18 32.96
CA TYR A 395 -1.81 -17.17 32.99
C TYR A 395 -1.22 -18.59 33.04
N SER A 396 -1.68 -19.41 34.01
CA SER A 396 -1.28 -20.82 34.09
C SER A 396 -1.99 -21.66 33.01
N PRO A 397 -1.47 -22.86 32.66
CA PRO A 397 -2.15 -23.78 31.73
C PRO A 397 -3.58 -24.12 32.15
N GLU A 398 -3.87 -24.21 33.45
CA GLU A 398 -5.20 -24.45 33.99
C GLU A 398 -6.14 -23.25 33.68
N GLN A 399 -5.69 -22.03 33.93
CA GLN A 399 -6.43 -20.80 33.64
C GLN A 399 -6.71 -20.65 32.13
N LEU A 400 -5.72 -20.98 31.29
CA LEU A 400 -5.90 -20.98 29.85
C LEU A 400 -6.95 -22.03 29.40
N GLY A 401 -6.97 -23.20 30.05
CA GLY A 401 -8.01 -24.22 29.84
C GLY A 401 -9.41 -23.73 30.22
N GLU A 402 -9.53 -23.02 31.34
CA GLU A 402 -10.80 -22.40 31.77
C GLU A 402 -11.28 -21.33 30.76
N LEU A 403 -10.38 -20.44 30.30
CA LEU A 403 -10.71 -19.42 29.32
C LEU A 403 -11.16 -20.02 27.97
N ARG A 404 -10.55 -21.13 27.52
CA ARG A 404 -11.00 -21.88 26.33
C ARG A 404 -12.39 -22.46 26.54
N THR A 405 -12.61 -23.12 27.66
CA THR A 405 -13.91 -23.73 27.98
C THR A 405 -15.02 -22.70 28.05
N ALA A 406 -14.72 -21.51 28.52
CA ALA A 406 -15.64 -20.38 28.59
C ALA A 406 -15.82 -19.64 27.24
N GLY A 407 -15.08 -20.01 26.19
CA GLY A 407 -15.12 -19.37 24.88
C GLY A 407 -14.56 -17.93 24.90
N VAL A 408 -13.62 -17.66 25.80
CA VAL A 408 -12.93 -16.36 25.92
C VAL A 408 -11.74 -16.29 24.96
N ILE A 409 -11.03 -17.40 24.80
CA ILE A 409 -9.90 -17.55 23.88
C ILE A 409 -10.07 -18.75 22.96
#